data_d4d13b3e7aca95753f18291bbe53f23d
#
_entry.id   d4d13b3e7aca95753f18291bbe53f23d
#
_cell.length_a   1.000
_cell.length_b   1.000
_cell.length_c   1.000
_cell.angle_alpha   90.00
_cell.angle_beta   90.00
_cell.angle_gamma   90.00
#
_symmetry.space_group_name_H-M   'P 1'
#
loop_
_entity.id
_entity.type
_entity.pdbx_description
1 polymer ?
#
loop_
_entity_poly.entity_id
_entity_poly.type
_entity_poly.pdbx_seq_one_letter_code
_entity_poly.pdbx_strand_id
1 'polypeptide(L)'
;MLHKPGVAAKLLENWDVFLALTRVGVIKGHKPWAQTMFSPKKKSGKKVAAAPLVVKKVEPKKVVNPLFEKRTRNFGIGQDVQPKRDLSRFVRWPKYVRIQRQKAVLKRRLKVPPPIHQFQSTLDKQTAKGLFKILTKYRPESEIQKKQRLKAKAEAKVAGKDEAPSKRPNTIRAGTNTVTRLVEKKKAQLVIIAHDVDPVELVLFLPALCRKMGVPYCIVKGKARLGALIRRKNCSAICLTNSGDRASFSKLVDAIKTNFNERYEELRRHWGGGLLGSKSMARVTKLEKAKASELLQKHG
;
A
#
# COMPACT_ATOMS: atom_id res chain seq x y z
N MET A 1 -4.63 -31.13 46.18
CA MET A 1 -3.67 -30.07 45.90
C MET A 1 -4.28 -29.08 44.93
N LEU A 2 -4.47 -27.86 45.39
CA LEU A 2 -5.34 -26.83 44.81
C LEU A 2 -4.72 -26.22 43.54
N HIS A 3 -5.44 -26.27 42.46
CA HIS A 3 -5.10 -25.57 41.20
C HIS A 3 -5.63 -24.14 41.30
N LYS A 4 -4.74 -23.13 41.26
CA LYS A 4 -5.11 -21.72 41.25
C LYS A 4 -5.45 -21.26 39.81
N PRO A 5 -6.66 -20.82 39.49
CA PRO A 5 -6.96 -20.12 38.25
C PRO A 5 -6.79 -18.62 38.49
N GLY A 6 -5.75 -18.00 37.96
CA GLY A 6 -5.55 -16.60 38.30
C GLY A 6 -4.78 -15.72 37.32
N VAL A 7 -4.24 -16.25 36.24
CA VAL A 7 -3.41 -15.43 35.33
C VAL A 7 -4.08 -15.13 33.99
N ALA A 8 -4.99 -15.98 33.54
CA ALA A 8 -5.69 -15.77 32.25
C ALA A 8 -6.80 -14.70 32.34
N ALA A 9 -7.44 -14.52 33.50
CA ALA A 9 -8.51 -13.53 33.66
C ALA A 9 -7.99 -12.09 33.66
N LYS A 10 -6.83 -11.82 34.24
CA LYS A 10 -6.22 -10.46 34.24
C LYS A 10 -5.70 -9.97 32.89
N LEU A 11 -5.49 -10.87 31.92
CA LEU A 11 -5.07 -10.51 30.56
C LEU A 11 -6.25 -10.13 29.67
N LEU A 12 -7.47 -10.54 29.99
CA LEU A 12 -8.69 -10.20 29.24
C LEU A 12 -9.23 -8.82 29.61
N GLU A 13 -9.13 -8.39 30.86
CA GLU A 13 -9.55 -7.04 31.29
C GLU A 13 -8.77 -5.91 30.61
N ASN A 14 -7.49 -6.15 30.30
CA ASN A 14 -6.68 -5.15 29.58
C ASN A 14 -7.02 -5.04 28.08
N TRP A 15 -7.70 -6.02 27.50
CA TRP A 15 -8.11 -5.97 26.09
C TRP A 15 -9.34 -5.11 25.86
N ASP A 16 -10.27 -5.08 26.80
CA ASP A 16 -11.47 -4.26 26.71
C ASP A 16 -11.17 -2.77 26.88
N VAL A 17 -10.20 -2.43 27.72
CA VAL A 17 -9.70 -1.04 27.85
C VAL A 17 -8.99 -0.58 26.58
N PHE A 18 -8.28 -1.49 25.87
CA PHE A 18 -7.63 -1.17 24.60
C PHE A 18 -8.65 -0.99 23.46
N LEU A 19 -9.75 -1.75 23.46
CA LEU A 19 -10.85 -1.62 22.51
C LEU A 19 -11.73 -0.39 22.80
N ALA A 20 -11.90 -0.01 24.06
CA ALA A 20 -12.63 1.21 24.45
C ALA A 20 -11.90 2.48 24.02
N LEU A 21 -10.56 2.51 24.10
CA LEU A 21 -9.73 3.64 23.65
C LEU A 21 -9.71 3.81 22.12
N THR A 22 -10.01 2.76 21.36
CA THR A 22 -10.13 2.85 19.90
C THR A 22 -11.53 3.26 19.43
N ARG A 23 -12.55 3.23 20.29
CA ARG A 23 -13.94 3.65 19.99
C ARG A 23 -14.21 5.13 20.23
N VAL A 24 -13.43 5.80 21.05
CA VAL A 24 -13.54 7.25 21.22
C VAL A 24 -12.73 7.92 20.12
N GLY A 25 -13.41 8.41 19.11
CA GLY A 25 -12.88 9.02 17.88
C GLY A 25 -12.09 10.33 18.08
N VAL A 26 -10.95 10.27 18.74
CA VAL A 26 -10.07 11.45 18.99
C VAL A 26 -8.67 11.27 18.43
N ILE A 27 -8.43 10.40 17.46
CA ILE A 27 -7.20 10.47 16.68
C ILE A 27 -7.56 10.68 15.20
N LYS A 28 -8.12 11.85 14.89
CA LYS A 28 -8.10 12.40 13.54
C LYS A 28 -6.63 12.76 13.24
N GLY A 29 -6.03 12.03 12.32
CA GLY A 29 -5.05 12.59 11.41
C GLY A 29 -3.59 12.58 11.83
N HIS A 30 -3.02 11.44 12.21
CA HIS A 30 -1.58 11.26 11.98
C HIS A 30 -1.39 10.56 10.62
N LYS A 31 -1.17 11.34 9.58
CA LYS A 31 -0.62 10.85 8.32
C LYS A 31 0.71 10.18 8.65
N PRO A 32 0.94 8.93 8.21
CA PRO A 32 2.23 8.28 8.44
C PRO A 32 3.32 9.17 7.85
N TRP A 33 4.34 9.48 8.62
CA TRP A 33 5.46 10.39 8.28
C TRP A 33 6.13 10.10 6.92
N ALA A 34 5.97 8.91 6.38
CA ALA A 34 6.47 8.52 5.07
C ALA A 34 5.74 9.23 3.90
N GLN A 35 4.54 9.79 4.11
CA GLN A 35 3.80 10.50 3.05
C GLN A 35 4.14 11.98 2.95
N THR A 36 4.73 12.57 3.98
CA THR A 36 5.06 14.01 3.97
C THR A 36 6.38 14.34 3.27
N MET A 37 7.23 13.32 2.98
CA MET A 37 8.54 13.55 2.38
C MET A 37 8.54 13.62 0.84
N PHE A 38 7.45 13.21 0.16
CA PHE A 38 7.40 13.15 -1.30
C PHE A 38 6.06 13.61 -1.89
N SER A 39 5.48 14.68 -1.36
CA SER A 39 4.52 15.44 -2.16
C SER A 39 5.34 16.27 -3.16
N PRO A 40 5.23 16.03 -4.48
CA PRO A 40 5.80 16.95 -5.45
C PRO A 40 5.13 18.30 -5.17
N LYS A 41 5.92 19.34 -4.90
CA LYS A 41 5.42 20.72 -4.91
C LYS A 41 4.69 20.89 -6.24
N LYS A 42 3.38 21.15 -6.20
CA LYS A 42 2.63 21.58 -7.38
C LYS A 42 3.43 22.73 -7.98
N LYS A 43 3.93 22.55 -9.20
CA LYS A 43 4.47 23.66 -9.99
C LYS A 43 3.36 24.70 -9.98
N SER A 44 3.61 25.87 -9.41
CA SER A 44 2.69 26.98 -9.48
C SER A 44 2.57 27.33 -10.96
N GLY A 45 1.47 26.91 -11.59
CA GLY A 45 1.12 27.44 -12.89
C GLY A 45 1.15 28.97 -12.78
N LYS A 46 1.56 29.68 -13.86
CA LYS A 46 1.50 31.12 -13.94
C LYS A 46 0.13 31.55 -13.38
N LYS A 47 0.16 32.33 -12.29
CA LYS A 47 -1.07 32.89 -11.73
C LYS A 47 -1.71 33.75 -12.80
N VAL A 48 -2.81 33.26 -13.37
CA VAL A 48 -3.67 34.06 -14.20
C VAL A 48 -4.15 35.21 -13.32
N ALA A 49 -4.00 36.47 -13.80
CA ALA A 49 -4.47 37.61 -13.08
C ALA A 49 -5.93 37.42 -12.66
N ALA A 50 -6.23 37.68 -11.40
CA ALA A 50 -7.58 37.55 -10.89
C ALA A 50 -8.51 38.53 -11.64
N ALA A 51 -9.69 38.03 -12.02
CA ALA A 51 -10.70 38.88 -12.66
C ALA A 51 -10.96 40.15 -11.81
N PRO A 52 -11.13 41.35 -12.43
CA PRO A 52 -11.15 42.63 -11.73
C PRO A 52 -12.33 42.83 -10.75
N LEU A 53 -13.26 41.90 -10.66
CA LEU A 53 -14.47 41.95 -9.80
C LEU A 53 -14.45 41.06 -8.57
N VAL A 54 -13.30 40.49 -8.20
CA VAL A 54 -13.22 39.72 -6.95
C VAL A 54 -13.04 40.71 -5.78
N VAL A 55 -14.15 41.11 -5.20
CA VAL A 55 -14.16 41.82 -3.91
C VAL A 55 -13.48 40.91 -2.88
N LYS A 56 -12.28 41.27 -2.44
CA LYS A 56 -11.63 40.58 -1.31
C LYS A 56 -12.56 40.70 -0.11
N LYS A 57 -13.13 39.58 0.35
CA LYS A 57 -13.82 39.54 1.64
C LYS A 57 -12.84 40.04 2.70
N VAL A 58 -13.10 41.24 3.19
CA VAL A 58 -12.39 41.79 4.34
C VAL A 58 -12.78 40.91 5.51
N GLU A 59 -11.86 40.06 5.99
CA GLU A 59 -12.09 39.32 7.20
C GLU A 59 -12.33 40.31 8.33
N PRO A 60 -13.44 40.18 9.10
CA PRO A 60 -13.71 41.07 10.21
C PRO A 60 -12.53 41.01 11.19
N LYS A 61 -11.90 42.14 11.46
CA LYS A 61 -10.83 42.26 12.45
C LYS A 61 -11.39 41.72 13.78
N LYS A 62 -10.74 40.69 14.32
CA LYS A 62 -11.10 40.14 15.65
C LYS A 62 -11.08 41.28 16.65
N VAL A 63 -12.22 41.60 17.25
CA VAL A 63 -12.32 42.58 18.33
C VAL A 63 -11.50 42.02 19.50
N VAL A 64 -10.36 42.66 19.74
CA VAL A 64 -9.49 42.33 20.89
C VAL A 64 -10.05 43.05 22.09
N ASN A 65 -10.51 42.33 23.10
CA ASN A 65 -10.97 42.90 24.35
C ASN A 65 -9.74 43.52 25.08
N PRO A 66 -9.73 44.86 25.36
CA PRO A 66 -8.58 45.52 25.97
C PRO A 66 -8.26 45.05 27.39
N LEU A 67 -9.22 44.38 28.04
CA LEU A 67 -9.00 43.79 29.38
C LEU A 67 -8.07 42.54 29.39
N PHE A 68 -7.83 41.93 28.20
CA PHE A 68 -6.94 40.79 28.10
C PHE A 68 -5.60 41.15 27.50
N GLU A 69 -4.61 41.33 28.36
CA GLU A 69 -3.23 41.51 27.94
C GLU A 69 -2.58 40.19 27.52
N LYS A 70 -1.95 40.19 26.37
CA LYS A 70 -1.21 39.02 25.89
C LYS A 70 0.21 39.07 26.43
N ARG A 71 0.45 38.29 27.50
CA ARG A 71 1.82 38.15 28.05
C ARG A 71 2.67 37.25 27.13
N THR A 72 3.89 37.67 26.85
CA THR A 72 4.89 36.85 26.17
C THR A 72 5.36 35.73 27.09
N ARG A 73 5.38 34.51 26.60
CA ARG A 73 5.89 33.36 27.33
C ARG A 73 7.37 33.18 27.08
N ASN A 74 8.12 32.94 28.13
CA ASN A 74 9.55 32.65 28.05
C ASN A 74 9.77 31.14 28.29
N PHE A 75 10.17 30.43 27.22
CA PHE A 75 10.42 28.98 27.27
C PHE A 75 11.88 28.60 27.55
N GLY A 76 12.68 29.51 28.11
CA GLY A 76 14.02 29.23 28.58
C GLY A 76 14.03 28.21 29.73
N ILE A 77 15.21 27.64 30.03
CA ILE A 77 15.37 26.68 31.12
C ILE A 77 15.03 27.33 32.44
N GLY A 78 14.19 26.67 33.24
CA GLY A 78 13.76 27.15 34.55
C GLY A 78 12.68 28.24 34.53
N GLN A 79 12.07 28.52 33.40
CA GLN A 79 11.02 29.53 33.24
C GLN A 79 9.62 28.92 33.01
N ASP A 80 8.85 29.39 32.03
CA ASP A 80 7.50 28.90 31.80
C ASP A 80 7.48 27.43 31.37
N VAL A 81 6.34 26.79 31.59
CA VAL A 81 6.09 25.39 31.17
C VAL A 81 6.28 25.28 29.66
N GLN A 82 7.14 24.34 29.26
CA GLN A 82 7.44 24.10 27.86
C GLN A 82 6.18 23.74 27.06
N PRO A 83 6.02 24.25 25.81
CA PRO A 83 4.91 23.90 24.98
C PRO A 83 5.00 22.43 24.57
N LYS A 84 3.86 21.82 24.33
CA LYS A 84 3.78 20.45 23.84
C LYS A 84 4.38 20.36 22.42
N ARG A 85 5.49 19.64 22.29
CA ARG A 85 6.23 19.45 21.04
C ARG A 85 6.22 17.99 20.61
N ASP A 86 6.45 17.73 19.31
CA ASP A 86 6.67 16.38 18.81
C ASP A 86 8.09 15.91 19.15
N LEU A 87 8.19 15.00 20.10
CA LEU A 87 9.44 14.38 20.56
C LEU A 87 9.66 12.99 19.95
N SER A 88 8.91 12.60 18.94
CA SER A 88 8.97 11.26 18.34
C SER A 88 10.37 10.87 17.86
N ARG A 89 11.20 11.87 17.46
CA ARG A 89 12.59 11.66 17.05
C ARG A 89 13.50 11.26 18.23
N PHE A 90 13.20 11.72 19.41
CA PHE A 90 14.03 11.53 20.62
C PHE A 90 13.54 10.38 21.50
N VAL A 91 12.41 9.77 21.15
CA VAL A 91 11.85 8.64 21.88
C VAL A 91 12.71 7.40 21.68
N ARG A 92 13.03 6.69 22.76
CA ARG A 92 13.66 5.37 22.71
C ARG A 92 12.61 4.33 22.31
N TRP A 93 12.45 4.14 21.00
CA TRP A 93 11.49 3.20 20.47
C TRP A 93 11.84 1.75 20.81
N PRO A 94 10.85 0.86 20.99
CA PRO A 94 11.07 -0.57 21.14
C PRO A 94 11.93 -1.14 20.01
N LYS A 95 12.66 -2.21 20.30
CA LYS A 95 13.63 -2.81 19.36
C LYS A 95 13.01 -3.17 18.01
N TYR A 96 11.81 -3.75 18.02
CA TYR A 96 11.11 -4.15 16.78
C TYR A 96 10.78 -2.94 15.88
N VAL A 97 10.37 -1.80 16.44
CA VAL A 97 10.10 -0.57 15.69
C VAL A 97 11.39 -0.05 15.04
N ARG A 98 12.49 -0.03 15.80
CA ARG A 98 13.80 0.39 15.29
C ARG A 98 14.26 -0.49 14.13
N ILE A 99 14.13 -1.81 14.25
CA ILE A 99 14.49 -2.77 13.20
C ILE A 99 13.64 -2.57 11.95
N GLN A 100 12.33 -2.39 12.09
CA GLN A 100 11.45 -2.12 10.95
C GLN A 100 11.87 -0.85 10.19
N ARG A 101 12.16 0.23 10.92
CA ARG A 101 12.61 1.50 10.33
C ARG A 101 13.96 1.35 9.66
N GLN A 102 14.92 0.68 10.30
CA GLN A 102 16.26 0.41 9.75
C GLN A 102 16.17 -0.43 8.47
N LYS A 103 15.38 -1.51 8.46
CA LYS A 103 15.13 -2.34 7.27
C LYS A 103 14.57 -1.51 6.11
N ALA A 104 13.60 -0.65 6.38
CA ALA A 104 13.01 0.22 5.38
C ALA A 104 14.00 1.27 4.82
N VAL A 105 14.87 1.81 5.66
CA VAL A 105 15.94 2.74 5.26
C VAL A 105 16.99 2.02 4.41
N LEU A 106 17.49 0.87 4.86
CA LEU A 106 18.49 0.08 4.13
C LEU A 106 18.02 -0.31 2.74
N LYS A 107 16.78 -0.76 2.59
CA LYS A 107 16.19 -1.09 1.27
C LYS A 107 16.21 0.09 0.29
N ARG A 108 16.23 1.33 0.76
CA ARG A 108 16.33 2.52 -0.09
C ARG A 108 17.77 2.97 -0.35
N ARG A 109 18.67 2.77 0.62
CA ARG A 109 20.07 3.24 0.55
C ARG A 109 20.95 2.31 -0.25
N LEU A 110 20.80 1.01 -0.05
CA LEU A 110 21.59 0.01 -0.78
C LEU A 110 21.13 -0.08 -2.24
N LYS A 111 22.05 -0.39 -3.13
CA LYS A 111 21.70 -0.75 -4.50
C LYS A 111 20.91 -2.04 -4.51
N VAL A 112 19.76 -2.04 -5.17
CA VAL A 112 18.86 -3.18 -5.26
C VAL A 112 18.98 -3.78 -6.66
N PRO A 113 19.28 -5.08 -6.80
CA PRO A 113 19.39 -5.71 -8.12
C PRO A 113 18.06 -5.69 -8.87
N PRO A 114 18.08 -5.64 -10.21
CA PRO A 114 16.88 -5.51 -11.04
C PRO A 114 15.77 -6.54 -10.77
N PRO A 115 16.06 -7.83 -10.53
CA PRO A 115 15.03 -8.81 -10.24
C PRO A 115 14.20 -8.50 -9.00
N ILE A 116 14.80 -7.85 -8.00
CA ILE A 116 14.07 -7.40 -6.79
C ILE A 116 13.44 -6.05 -7.03
N HIS A 117 14.11 -5.15 -7.74
CA HIS A 117 13.62 -3.80 -8.00
C HIS A 117 12.34 -3.79 -8.84
N GLN A 118 12.14 -4.75 -9.73
CA GLN A 118 10.91 -4.85 -10.54
C GLN A 118 9.62 -4.82 -9.71
N PHE A 119 9.65 -5.30 -8.48
CA PHE A 119 8.48 -5.27 -7.58
C PHE A 119 8.12 -3.86 -7.07
N GLN A 120 8.98 -2.87 -7.27
CA GLN A 120 8.65 -1.47 -6.99
C GLN A 120 7.82 -0.83 -8.12
N SER A 121 7.94 -1.35 -9.34
CA SER A 121 7.15 -0.95 -10.50
C SER A 121 5.78 -1.62 -10.43
N THR A 122 4.82 -0.94 -9.83
CA THR A 122 3.46 -1.49 -9.64
C THR A 122 2.48 -0.86 -10.60
N LEU A 123 1.39 -1.59 -10.88
CA LEU A 123 0.28 -1.10 -11.68
C LEU A 123 -0.24 0.25 -11.17
N ASP A 124 -0.59 1.14 -12.07
CA ASP A 124 -1.15 2.46 -11.76
C ASP A 124 -2.49 2.35 -11.00
N LYS A 125 -2.89 3.44 -10.36
CA LYS A 125 -4.07 3.47 -9.49
C LYS A 125 -5.38 3.22 -10.25
N GLN A 126 -5.46 3.72 -11.48
CA GLN A 126 -6.69 3.69 -12.28
C GLN A 126 -6.92 2.28 -12.84
N THR A 127 -5.92 1.69 -13.49
CA THR A 127 -5.95 0.32 -14.00
C THR A 127 -6.12 -0.70 -12.87
N ALA A 128 -5.45 -0.46 -11.71
CA ALA A 128 -5.64 -1.29 -10.53
C ALA A 128 -7.08 -1.27 -10.00
N LYS A 129 -7.78 -0.11 -10.00
CA LYS A 129 -9.21 -0.06 -9.65
C LYS A 129 -10.06 -0.92 -10.59
N GLY A 130 -9.82 -0.81 -11.90
CA GLY A 130 -10.51 -1.63 -12.92
C GLY A 130 -10.28 -3.11 -12.69
N LEU A 131 -9.02 -3.50 -12.47
CA LEU A 131 -8.63 -4.88 -12.16
C LEU A 131 -9.35 -5.42 -10.91
N PHE A 132 -9.33 -4.69 -9.80
CA PHE A 132 -10.00 -5.11 -8.58
C PHE A 132 -11.52 -5.21 -8.73
N LYS A 133 -12.15 -4.34 -9.53
CA LYS A 133 -13.58 -4.41 -9.84
C LYS A 133 -13.92 -5.73 -10.55
N ILE A 134 -13.12 -6.14 -11.54
CA ILE A 134 -13.29 -7.42 -12.24
C ILE A 134 -13.05 -8.58 -11.26
N LEU A 135 -11.95 -8.58 -10.51
CA LEU A 135 -11.61 -9.65 -9.58
C LEU A 135 -12.65 -9.86 -8.48
N THR A 136 -13.33 -8.81 -8.06
CA THR A 136 -14.39 -8.91 -7.05
C THR A 136 -15.54 -9.82 -7.49
N LYS A 137 -15.83 -9.89 -8.80
CA LYS A 137 -16.86 -10.79 -9.35
C LYS A 137 -16.49 -12.27 -9.20
N TYR A 138 -15.18 -12.58 -9.19
CA TYR A 138 -14.66 -13.95 -9.10
C TYR A 138 -14.20 -14.33 -7.70
N ARG A 139 -14.67 -13.60 -6.72
CA ARG A 139 -14.38 -13.88 -5.30
C ARG A 139 -14.88 -15.27 -4.88
N PRO A 140 -14.12 -16.04 -4.09
CA PRO A 140 -14.64 -17.26 -3.49
C PRO A 140 -15.87 -16.97 -2.61
N GLU A 141 -16.78 -17.92 -2.52
CA GLU A 141 -17.93 -17.84 -1.63
C GLU A 141 -17.51 -17.63 -0.16
N SER A 142 -18.35 -16.99 0.64
CA SER A 142 -18.15 -16.87 2.08
C SER A 142 -18.49 -18.20 2.77
N GLU A 143 -18.00 -18.37 4.00
CA GLU A 143 -18.36 -19.55 4.82
C GLU A 143 -19.86 -19.70 5.01
N ILE A 144 -20.56 -18.56 5.21
CA ILE A 144 -22.03 -18.51 5.33
C ILE A 144 -22.68 -18.99 4.02
N GLN A 145 -22.28 -18.45 2.89
CA GLN A 145 -22.80 -18.86 1.57
C GLN A 145 -22.53 -20.33 1.28
N LYS A 146 -21.33 -20.82 1.61
CA LYS A 146 -20.99 -22.24 1.48
C LYS A 146 -21.89 -23.11 2.34
N LYS A 147 -22.12 -22.73 3.61
CA LYS A 147 -23.00 -23.45 4.52
C LYS A 147 -24.44 -23.48 3.99
N GLN A 148 -24.97 -22.36 3.52
CA GLN A 148 -26.30 -22.26 2.92
C GLN A 148 -26.43 -23.12 1.67
N ARG A 149 -25.45 -23.07 0.76
CA ARG A 149 -25.43 -23.88 -0.46
C ARG A 149 -25.41 -25.38 -0.14
N LEU A 150 -24.58 -25.80 0.82
CA LEU A 150 -24.50 -27.21 1.23
C LEU A 150 -25.79 -27.67 1.90
N LYS A 151 -26.43 -26.81 2.70
CA LYS A 151 -27.71 -27.10 3.35
C LYS A 151 -28.83 -27.27 2.30
N ALA A 152 -28.96 -26.31 1.38
CA ALA A 152 -29.93 -26.41 0.30
C ALA A 152 -29.72 -27.65 -0.57
N LYS A 153 -28.46 -28.03 -0.82
CA LYS A 153 -28.15 -29.25 -1.57
C LYS A 153 -28.56 -30.53 -0.79
N ALA A 154 -28.36 -30.55 0.53
CA ALA A 154 -28.78 -31.66 1.38
C ALA A 154 -30.32 -31.79 1.42
N GLU A 155 -31.02 -30.66 1.55
CA GLU A 155 -32.49 -30.61 1.52
C GLU A 155 -33.07 -31.09 0.17
N ALA A 156 -32.47 -30.66 -0.97
CA ALA A 156 -32.85 -31.13 -2.29
C ALA A 156 -32.65 -32.64 -2.46
N LYS A 157 -31.54 -33.18 -1.91
CA LYS A 157 -31.28 -34.63 -1.93
C LYS A 157 -32.31 -35.43 -1.10
N VAL A 158 -32.67 -34.94 0.07
CA VAL A 158 -33.72 -35.57 0.92
C VAL A 158 -35.09 -35.51 0.20
N ALA A 159 -35.37 -34.44 -0.55
CA ALA A 159 -36.59 -34.31 -1.34
C ALA A 159 -36.61 -35.14 -2.64
N GLY A 160 -35.62 -36.05 -2.83
CA GLY A 160 -35.56 -36.95 -4.00
C GLY A 160 -35.25 -36.28 -5.35
N LYS A 161 -34.79 -35.02 -5.34
CA LYS A 161 -34.33 -34.32 -6.53
C LYS A 161 -32.88 -34.70 -6.82
N ASP A 162 -32.64 -35.59 -7.76
CA ASP A 162 -31.28 -35.88 -8.27
C ASP A 162 -30.74 -34.63 -8.98
N GLU A 163 -29.94 -33.83 -8.26
CA GLU A 163 -29.19 -32.74 -8.87
C GLU A 163 -28.03 -33.29 -9.68
N ALA A 164 -28.01 -32.99 -10.94
CA ALA A 164 -26.84 -33.17 -11.79
C ALA A 164 -25.61 -32.50 -11.12
N PRO A 165 -24.41 -33.09 -11.24
CA PRO A 165 -23.22 -32.54 -10.60
C PRO A 165 -23.00 -31.08 -11.02
N SER A 166 -23.13 -30.16 -10.07
CA SER A 166 -23.03 -28.74 -10.32
C SER A 166 -21.62 -28.37 -10.82
N LYS A 167 -21.55 -27.65 -11.95
CA LYS A 167 -20.29 -27.17 -12.53
C LYS A 167 -19.54 -26.28 -11.52
N ARG A 168 -18.25 -26.55 -11.38
CA ARG A 168 -17.40 -25.75 -10.46
C ARG A 168 -17.40 -24.27 -10.86
N PRO A 169 -17.72 -23.35 -9.94
CA PRO A 169 -17.76 -21.92 -10.26
C PRO A 169 -16.37 -21.38 -10.60
N ASN A 170 -16.32 -20.43 -11.50
CA ASN A 170 -15.10 -19.71 -11.86
C ASN A 170 -14.69 -18.80 -10.69
N THR A 171 -13.66 -19.18 -9.96
CA THR A 171 -13.15 -18.41 -8.82
C THR A 171 -11.67 -18.14 -9.00
N ILE A 172 -11.20 -17.05 -8.36
CA ILE A 172 -9.79 -16.73 -8.27
C ILE A 172 -9.02 -17.89 -7.64
N ARG A 173 -7.89 -18.25 -8.24
CA ARG A 173 -6.94 -19.20 -7.69
C ARG A 173 -5.83 -18.46 -6.98
N ALA A 174 -5.49 -18.89 -5.78
CA ALA A 174 -4.56 -18.19 -4.91
C ALA A 174 -3.45 -19.10 -4.39
N GLY A 175 -2.32 -18.49 -4.10
CA GLY A 175 -1.13 -19.16 -3.58
C GLY A 175 -0.11 -19.47 -4.66
N THR A 176 1.16 -19.27 -4.31
CA THR A 176 2.31 -19.37 -5.25
C THR A 176 2.32 -20.71 -5.98
N ASN A 177 2.26 -21.82 -5.24
CA ASN A 177 2.30 -23.18 -5.81
C ASN A 177 1.14 -23.45 -6.80
N THR A 178 -0.07 -22.97 -6.48
CA THR A 178 -1.23 -23.13 -7.36
C THR A 178 -1.07 -22.31 -8.62
N VAL A 179 -0.61 -21.07 -8.47
CA VAL A 179 -0.35 -20.14 -9.59
C VAL A 179 0.71 -20.72 -10.52
N THR A 180 1.83 -21.19 -9.98
CA THR A 180 2.91 -21.83 -10.76
C THR A 180 2.40 -22.97 -11.62
N ARG A 181 1.69 -23.93 -11.02
CA ARG A 181 1.11 -25.06 -11.77
C ARG A 181 0.13 -24.64 -12.88
N LEU A 182 -0.63 -23.58 -12.64
CA LEU A 182 -1.58 -23.06 -13.64
C LEU A 182 -0.90 -22.32 -14.79
N VAL A 183 0.21 -21.63 -14.49
CA VAL A 183 1.05 -20.97 -15.50
C VAL A 183 1.76 -22.01 -16.37
N GLU A 184 2.40 -23.01 -15.76
CA GLU A 184 3.05 -24.12 -16.45
C GLU A 184 2.09 -24.86 -17.41
N LYS A 185 0.87 -25.11 -16.95
CA LYS A 185 -0.19 -25.75 -17.75
C LYS A 185 -0.87 -24.79 -18.74
N LYS A 186 -0.43 -23.54 -18.88
CA LYS A 186 -1.03 -22.48 -19.71
C LYS A 186 -2.52 -22.25 -19.47
N LYS A 187 -3.01 -22.58 -18.27
CA LYS A 187 -4.42 -22.38 -17.88
C LYS A 187 -4.70 -21.04 -17.24
N ALA A 188 -3.67 -20.29 -16.86
CA ALA A 188 -3.78 -18.95 -16.30
C ALA A 188 -3.94 -17.92 -17.41
N GLN A 189 -5.01 -17.10 -17.35
CA GLN A 189 -5.25 -15.99 -18.27
C GLN A 189 -4.57 -14.69 -17.79
N LEU A 190 -4.46 -14.49 -16.48
CA LEU A 190 -3.79 -13.35 -15.88
C LEU A 190 -3.25 -13.73 -14.50
N VAL A 191 -2.00 -13.36 -14.25
CA VAL A 191 -1.33 -13.54 -12.95
C VAL A 191 -1.14 -12.19 -12.28
N ILE A 192 -1.49 -12.10 -11.00
CA ILE A 192 -1.36 -10.88 -10.21
C ILE A 192 -0.50 -11.18 -9.00
N ILE A 193 0.59 -10.42 -8.84
CA ILE A 193 1.62 -10.62 -7.83
C ILE A 193 1.62 -9.44 -6.87
N ALA A 194 1.74 -9.68 -5.57
CA ALA A 194 1.90 -8.61 -4.59
C ALA A 194 3.36 -8.09 -4.59
N HIS A 195 3.53 -6.77 -4.42
CA HIS A 195 4.84 -6.12 -4.39
C HIS A 195 5.57 -6.26 -3.04
N ASP A 196 4.84 -6.50 -1.96
CA ASP A 196 5.29 -6.46 -0.56
C ASP A 196 5.38 -7.85 0.08
N VAL A 197 5.68 -8.87 -0.72
CA VAL A 197 5.89 -10.23 -0.22
C VAL A 197 7.22 -10.30 0.53
N ASP A 198 7.19 -10.87 1.71
CA ASP A 198 8.37 -11.12 2.53
C ASP A 198 8.26 -12.55 3.08
N PRO A 199 9.17 -13.46 2.70
CA PRO A 199 10.36 -13.32 1.85
C PRO A 199 10.03 -13.13 0.35
N VAL A 200 10.85 -12.35 -0.36
CA VAL A 200 10.62 -12.00 -1.79
C VAL A 200 10.85 -13.18 -2.73
N GLU A 201 11.67 -14.14 -2.31
CA GLU A 201 12.03 -15.36 -3.06
C GLU A 201 10.80 -16.17 -3.48
N LEU A 202 9.72 -16.10 -2.69
CA LEU A 202 8.45 -16.77 -2.99
C LEU A 202 7.80 -16.33 -4.30
N VAL A 203 8.08 -15.14 -4.76
CA VAL A 203 7.47 -14.55 -5.96
C VAL A 203 8.48 -14.12 -7.01
N LEU A 204 9.78 -14.17 -6.69
CA LEU A 204 10.86 -13.64 -7.51
C LEU A 204 10.91 -14.27 -8.91
N PHE A 205 10.62 -15.55 -9.03
CA PHE A 205 10.64 -16.30 -10.28
C PHE A 205 9.37 -16.13 -11.14
N LEU A 206 8.25 -15.70 -10.54
CA LEU A 206 6.94 -15.66 -11.22
C LEU A 206 6.93 -14.75 -12.47
N PRO A 207 7.50 -13.53 -12.47
CA PRO A 207 7.56 -12.70 -13.67
C PRO A 207 8.29 -13.38 -14.83
N ALA A 208 9.42 -14.01 -14.55
CA ALA A 208 10.20 -14.74 -15.56
C ALA A 208 9.44 -15.96 -16.11
N LEU A 209 8.80 -16.74 -15.21
CA LEU A 209 7.96 -17.88 -15.59
C LEU A 209 6.79 -17.44 -16.46
N CYS A 210 6.08 -16.40 -16.09
CA CYS A 210 4.96 -15.85 -16.85
C CYS A 210 5.41 -15.38 -18.25
N ARG A 211 6.56 -14.70 -18.33
CA ARG A 211 7.14 -14.28 -19.61
C ARG A 211 7.47 -15.48 -20.51
N LYS A 212 8.16 -16.51 -19.96
CA LYS A 212 8.53 -17.73 -20.69
C LYS A 212 7.30 -18.49 -21.21
N MET A 213 6.22 -18.54 -20.42
CA MET A 213 4.98 -19.25 -20.78
C MET A 213 4.00 -18.39 -21.60
N GLY A 214 4.31 -17.11 -21.87
CA GLY A 214 3.43 -16.19 -22.60
C GLY A 214 2.20 -15.75 -21.84
N VAL A 215 2.18 -15.88 -20.50
CA VAL A 215 1.04 -15.51 -19.65
C VAL A 215 1.17 -14.06 -19.21
N PRO A 216 0.14 -13.21 -19.38
CA PRO A 216 0.17 -11.84 -18.85
C PRO A 216 0.26 -11.83 -17.34
N TYR A 217 1.09 -10.91 -16.81
CA TYR A 217 1.23 -10.73 -15.36
C TYR A 217 1.28 -9.25 -14.99
N CYS A 218 0.92 -8.93 -13.76
CA CYS A 218 1.07 -7.60 -13.20
C CYS A 218 1.47 -7.64 -11.72
N ILE A 219 2.12 -6.57 -11.28
CA ILE A 219 2.52 -6.37 -9.89
C ILE A 219 1.63 -5.31 -9.27
N VAL A 220 1.02 -5.61 -8.11
CA VAL A 220 0.04 -4.74 -7.44
C VAL A 220 0.48 -4.41 -6.02
N LYS A 221 0.22 -3.18 -5.59
CA LYS A 221 0.49 -2.75 -4.21
C LYS A 221 -0.39 -3.46 -3.20
N GLY A 222 0.22 -4.14 -2.25
CA GLY A 222 -0.38 -4.66 -1.03
C GLY A 222 -0.85 -6.11 -1.10
N LYS A 223 -0.11 -7.02 -0.43
CA LYS A 223 -0.52 -8.43 -0.22
C LYS A 223 -1.82 -8.57 0.57
N ALA A 224 -2.13 -7.62 1.45
CA ALA A 224 -3.38 -7.58 2.19
C ALA A 224 -4.58 -7.30 1.28
N ARG A 225 -4.42 -6.44 0.26
CA ARG A 225 -5.48 -6.17 -0.74
C ARG A 225 -5.82 -7.42 -1.55
N LEU A 226 -4.80 -8.19 -1.96
CA LEU A 226 -5.00 -9.49 -2.61
C LEU A 226 -5.63 -10.50 -1.65
N GLY A 227 -5.22 -10.49 -0.39
CA GLY A 227 -5.81 -11.33 0.67
C GLY A 227 -7.31 -11.08 0.85
N ALA A 228 -7.73 -9.81 0.85
CA ALA A 228 -9.14 -9.42 0.97
C ALA A 228 -10.01 -10.00 -0.17
N LEU A 229 -9.47 -10.15 -1.39
CA LEU A 229 -10.20 -10.79 -2.50
C LEU A 229 -10.51 -12.27 -2.26
N ILE A 230 -9.63 -12.97 -1.59
CA ILE A 230 -9.76 -14.41 -1.30
C ILE A 230 -10.23 -14.70 0.12
N ARG A 231 -10.68 -13.68 0.85
CA ARG A 231 -11.14 -13.76 2.26
C ARG A 231 -10.06 -14.27 3.22
N ARG A 232 -8.79 -13.88 2.98
CA ARG A 232 -7.64 -14.16 3.83
C ARG A 232 -6.93 -12.87 4.22
N LYS A 233 -6.13 -12.90 5.28
CA LYS A 233 -5.34 -11.74 5.73
C LYS A 233 -4.36 -11.26 4.65
N ASN A 234 -3.63 -12.18 4.04
CA ASN A 234 -2.61 -11.89 3.03
C ASN A 234 -2.65 -12.89 1.89
N CYS A 235 -2.16 -12.47 0.72
CA CYS A 235 -1.91 -13.36 -0.40
C CYS A 235 -0.73 -12.86 -1.23
N SER A 236 0.20 -13.74 -1.57
CA SER A 236 1.41 -13.43 -2.35
C SER A 236 1.12 -13.29 -3.84
N ALA A 237 0.35 -14.22 -4.40
CA ALA A 237 -0.01 -14.23 -5.80
C ALA A 237 -1.39 -14.87 -6.02
N ILE A 238 -2.12 -14.35 -6.99
CA ILE A 238 -3.40 -14.88 -7.44
C ILE A 238 -3.39 -15.01 -8.97
N CYS A 239 -4.20 -15.92 -9.51
CA CYS A 239 -4.43 -15.99 -10.94
C CYS A 239 -5.92 -16.16 -11.26
N LEU A 240 -6.28 -15.67 -12.44
CA LEU A 240 -7.58 -15.87 -13.07
C LEU A 240 -7.42 -16.88 -14.19
N THR A 241 -8.24 -17.94 -14.20
CA THR A 241 -8.20 -19.02 -15.20
C THR A 241 -9.26 -18.87 -16.27
N ASN A 242 -10.37 -18.23 -15.95
CA ASN A 242 -11.44 -17.97 -16.89
C ASN A 242 -12.17 -16.68 -16.50
N SER A 243 -12.39 -15.80 -17.46
CA SER A 243 -13.18 -14.58 -17.29
C SER A 243 -14.44 -14.66 -18.14
N GLY A 244 -15.60 -14.45 -17.52
CA GLY A 244 -16.87 -14.35 -18.21
C GLY A 244 -17.01 -13.05 -19.03
N ASP A 245 -16.47 -11.95 -18.51
CA ASP A 245 -16.53 -10.61 -19.13
C ASP A 245 -15.35 -10.41 -20.11
N ARG A 246 -15.44 -10.97 -21.32
CA ARG A 246 -14.33 -10.96 -22.30
C ARG A 246 -13.91 -9.54 -22.70
N ALA A 247 -14.82 -8.64 -23.01
CA ALA A 247 -14.51 -7.33 -23.58
C ALA A 247 -13.77 -6.40 -22.59
N SER A 248 -14.26 -6.25 -21.36
CA SER A 248 -13.61 -5.41 -20.34
C SER A 248 -12.31 -6.04 -19.81
N PHE A 249 -12.25 -7.36 -19.79
CA PHE A 249 -11.06 -8.10 -19.39
C PHE A 249 -9.96 -8.01 -20.44
N SER A 250 -10.27 -8.15 -21.75
CA SER A 250 -9.30 -8.03 -22.84
C SER A 250 -8.59 -6.67 -22.81
N LYS A 251 -9.34 -5.57 -22.80
CA LYS A 251 -8.77 -4.20 -22.72
C LYS A 251 -7.81 -4.04 -21.53
N LEU A 252 -8.15 -4.61 -20.40
CA LEU A 252 -7.30 -4.56 -19.20
C LEU A 252 -6.04 -5.42 -19.35
N VAL A 253 -6.17 -6.61 -19.94
CA VAL A 253 -5.02 -7.50 -20.20
C VAL A 253 -4.07 -6.87 -21.21
N ASP A 254 -4.56 -6.19 -22.23
CA ASP A 254 -3.74 -5.51 -23.23
C ASP A 254 -2.93 -4.38 -22.57
N ALA A 255 -3.57 -3.54 -21.77
CA ALA A 255 -2.86 -2.53 -20.99
C ALA A 255 -1.81 -3.11 -20.02
N ILE A 256 -2.07 -4.28 -19.44
CA ILE A 256 -1.12 -4.99 -18.57
C ILE A 256 0.05 -5.55 -19.39
N LYS A 257 -0.20 -6.16 -20.55
CA LYS A 257 0.86 -6.68 -21.42
C LYS A 257 1.84 -5.58 -21.80
N THR A 258 1.34 -4.44 -22.25
CA THR A 258 2.18 -3.28 -22.61
C THR A 258 3.03 -2.81 -21.42
N ASN A 259 2.45 -2.72 -20.22
CA ASN A 259 3.18 -2.22 -19.05
C ASN A 259 4.18 -3.20 -18.43
N PHE A 260 3.98 -4.51 -18.53
CA PHE A 260 4.80 -5.51 -17.85
C PHE A 260 5.47 -6.51 -18.79
N ASN A 261 4.71 -7.14 -19.70
CA ASN A 261 5.28 -8.19 -20.55
C ASN A 261 6.22 -7.63 -21.63
N GLU A 262 5.85 -6.55 -22.30
CA GLU A 262 6.66 -5.91 -23.34
C GLU A 262 7.87 -5.19 -22.73
N ARG A 263 7.66 -4.51 -21.59
CA ARG A 263 8.71 -3.81 -20.87
C ARG A 263 9.56 -4.71 -19.96
N TYR A 264 9.41 -6.03 -20.02
CA TYR A 264 10.12 -6.96 -19.14
C TYR A 264 11.63 -6.81 -19.21
N GLU A 265 12.21 -6.71 -20.41
CA GLU A 265 13.65 -6.56 -20.61
C GLU A 265 14.17 -5.22 -20.06
N GLU A 266 13.41 -4.16 -20.23
CA GLU A 266 13.71 -2.84 -19.65
C GLU A 266 13.70 -2.92 -18.11
N LEU A 267 12.66 -3.45 -17.53
CA LEU A 267 12.53 -3.59 -16.07
C LEU A 267 13.66 -4.43 -15.44
N ARG A 268 14.19 -5.39 -16.16
CA ARG A 268 15.29 -6.24 -15.70
C ARG A 268 16.69 -5.59 -15.83
N ARG A 269 16.83 -4.48 -16.50
CA ARG A 269 18.08 -3.72 -16.60
C ARG A 269 18.21 -2.65 -15.51
N HIS A 270 17.12 -2.18 -14.96
CA HIS A 270 17.11 -1.07 -14.00
C HIS A 270 17.43 -1.52 -12.57
N TRP A 271 18.52 -1.01 -12.05
CA TRP A 271 18.87 -1.13 -10.64
C TRP A 271 18.04 -0.15 -9.81
N GLY A 272 17.65 -0.58 -8.62
CA GLY A 272 16.94 0.27 -7.64
C GLY A 272 17.83 0.68 -6.49
N GLY A 273 17.21 1.39 -5.52
CA GLY A 273 17.89 1.86 -4.32
C GLY A 273 18.86 3.02 -4.58
N GLY A 274 19.96 3.07 -3.85
CA GLY A 274 20.99 4.11 -3.99
C GLY A 274 20.53 5.53 -3.62
N LEU A 275 19.34 5.69 -3.00
CA LEU A 275 18.81 7.00 -2.66
C LEU A 275 19.52 7.58 -1.43
N LEU A 276 20.07 8.76 -1.57
CA LEU A 276 20.71 9.48 -0.47
C LEU A 276 19.70 9.92 0.61
N GLY A 277 20.18 10.15 1.83
CA GLY A 277 19.39 10.72 2.91
C GLY A 277 19.02 12.19 2.67
N SER A 278 18.00 12.70 3.37
CA SER A 278 17.58 14.09 3.26
C SER A 278 18.70 15.09 3.53
N LYS A 279 19.55 14.84 4.55
CA LYS A 279 20.72 15.66 4.85
C LYS A 279 21.76 15.64 3.71
N SER A 280 22.08 14.45 3.18
CA SER A 280 23.01 14.30 2.06
C SER A 280 22.48 14.95 0.79
N MET A 281 21.19 14.79 0.49
CA MET A 281 20.54 15.47 -0.64
C MET A 281 20.61 16.98 -0.51
N ALA A 282 20.29 17.53 0.67
CA ALA A 282 20.40 18.97 0.90
C ALA A 282 21.83 19.50 0.75
N ARG A 283 22.84 18.72 1.20
CA ARG A 283 24.26 19.07 1.01
C ARG A 283 24.64 19.09 -0.49
N VAL A 284 24.27 18.04 -1.23
CA VAL A 284 24.56 17.95 -2.67
C VAL A 284 23.91 19.09 -3.43
N THR A 285 22.63 19.38 -3.20
CA THR A 285 21.93 20.48 -3.86
C THR A 285 22.52 21.85 -3.52
N LYS A 286 23.02 22.04 -2.28
CA LYS A 286 23.71 23.28 -1.90
C LYS A 286 25.02 23.43 -2.68
N LEU A 287 25.81 22.35 -2.79
CA LEU A 287 27.07 22.36 -3.54
C LEU A 287 26.84 22.57 -5.04
N GLU A 288 25.82 21.94 -5.62
CA GLU A 288 25.47 22.11 -7.03
C GLU A 288 25.04 23.56 -7.34
N LYS A 289 24.25 24.17 -6.46
CA LYS A 289 23.86 25.58 -6.59
C LYS A 289 25.06 26.52 -6.50
N ALA A 290 25.99 26.27 -5.56
CA ALA A 290 27.20 27.06 -5.45
C ALA A 290 28.08 26.97 -6.71
N LYS A 291 28.31 25.75 -7.22
CA LYS A 291 29.04 25.52 -8.47
C LYS A 291 28.37 26.19 -9.67
N ALA A 292 27.03 26.11 -9.75
CA ALA A 292 26.29 26.77 -10.85
C ALA A 292 26.43 28.30 -10.79
N SER A 293 26.39 28.89 -9.56
CA SER A 293 26.61 30.35 -9.41
C SER A 293 28.04 30.77 -9.77
N GLU A 294 29.05 29.98 -9.40
CA GLU A 294 30.44 30.24 -9.77
C GLU A 294 30.66 30.19 -11.30
N LEU A 295 30.02 29.21 -11.96
CA LEU A 295 30.10 29.11 -13.42
C LEU A 295 29.44 30.30 -14.11
N LEU A 296 28.28 30.74 -13.61
CA LEU A 296 27.62 31.94 -14.14
C LEU A 296 28.45 33.23 -13.96
N GLN A 297 29.17 33.37 -12.84
CA GLN A 297 30.07 34.48 -12.58
C GLN A 297 31.34 34.48 -13.47
N LYS A 298 31.77 33.27 -13.91
CA LYS A 298 32.95 33.15 -14.79
C LYS A 298 32.63 33.37 -16.27
N HIS A 299 31.38 33.26 -16.67
CA HIS A 299 30.93 33.40 -18.08
C HIS A 299 30.07 34.65 -18.33
N GLY A 300 29.77 35.42 -17.30
CA GLY A 300 29.18 36.76 -17.39
C GLY A 300 30.18 37.84 -17.06
#